data_32d28e3c470c61ff954b1b7b97344b91
#
_entry.id   32d28e3c470c61ff954b1b7b97344b91
#
_cell.length_a   1.000
_cell.length_b   1.000
_cell.length_c   1.000
_cell.angle_alpha   90.00
_cell.angle_beta   90.00
_cell.angle_gamma   90.00
#
_symmetry.space_group_name_H-M   'P 1'
#
loop_
_entity.id
_entity.type
_entity.pdbx_description
1 polymer ?
#
loop_
_entity_poly.entity_id
_entity_poly.type
_entity_poly.pdbx_seq_one_letter_code
_entity_poly.pdbx_strand_id
1 'polypeptide(L)'
;MDFIGRTSELATLNAELERGSGFVVIYGRRRVGKTTLIKEFIKDKRAFYFLATTESEAQSMKRFAGVLSRTTKNPMLSKVTFTDWLDLFQVVADDHPDEKKVLVIDEFPYLVKTNPDFPSILQNAWDEVLKDHNVMLILCGSLISMMKKHALAYDSPLYGRRTAQIRLMPLQFTDVYAAQNLSFEQAVEQYAITGGVPKYMEFFQTDEPLVEQIRRVVLSKNGFLYEEPDFLLNEEVQTPINYFSVLKAISDGNHKLSKIGMTMEQDTSAITPYLKTLIDLGFVIKNVPITEKNPERSRKSLYYVSDNFIRFWFRYVYPFKGELELDNQQIVLDEMGKDFKQKFVAFAYESICRNIFAELCRKGQIDFEPSRIGSYWCNDNEGDTEIDVAAVDNQHKRLFLGECKYHAKPVDVAVYSALQEKGQSKELTAAFKGYEIVYGLFSKSGFTDRLVEMAAENSNLILIQEDAVYRK
;
A
#
# COMPACT_ATOMS: atom_id res chain seq x y z
N MET A 1 -10.32 -16.36 -3.90
CA MET A 1 -10.00 -15.13 -4.69
C MET A 1 -8.88 -15.50 -5.65
N ASP A 2 -9.06 -15.22 -6.92
CA ASP A 2 -8.01 -15.42 -7.91
C ASP A 2 -6.85 -14.43 -7.67
N PHE A 3 -5.69 -14.70 -8.27
CA PHE A 3 -4.54 -13.81 -8.17
C PHE A 3 -4.80 -12.52 -8.96
N ILE A 4 -4.68 -11.37 -8.30
CA ILE A 4 -5.06 -10.06 -8.85
C ILE A 4 -3.82 -9.17 -8.98
N GLY A 5 -3.66 -8.51 -10.12
CA GLY A 5 -2.62 -7.50 -10.36
C GLY A 5 -1.21 -8.06 -10.26
N ARG A 6 -0.28 -7.28 -9.69
CA ARG A 6 1.11 -7.67 -9.42
C ARG A 6 1.97 -7.96 -10.65
N THR A 7 1.58 -7.44 -11.79
CA THR A 7 2.32 -7.67 -13.06
C THR A 7 3.75 -7.14 -13.02
N SER A 8 3.97 -5.98 -12.38
CA SER A 8 5.29 -5.37 -12.22
C SER A 8 6.18 -6.16 -11.26
N GLU A 9 5.61 -6.67 -10.16
CA GLU A 9 6.33 -7.48 -9.19
C GLU A 9 6.71 -8.83 -9.79
N LEU A 10 5.80 -9.50 -10.50
CA LEU A 10 6.09 -10.75 -11.22
C LEU A 10 7.12 -10.53 -12.33
N ALA A 11 7.04 -9.42 -13.07
CA ALA A 11 8.05 -9.08 -14.08
C ALA A 11 9.44 -8.92 -13.47
N THR A 12 9.53 -8.23 -12.33
CA THR A 12 10.79 -8.07 -11.57
C THR A 12 11.34 -9.43 -11.11
N LEU A 13 10.50 -10.30 -10.55
CA LEU A 13 10.90 -11.64 -10.09
C LEU A 13 11.38 -12.50 -11.25
N ASN A 14 10.70 -12.47 -12.40
CA ASN A 14 11.11 -13.21 -13.58
C ASN A 14 12.44 -12.69 -14.15
N ALA A 15 12.64 -11.38 -14.21
CA ALA A 15 13.90 -10.78 -14.65
C ALA A 15 15.08 -11.18 -13.76
N GLU A 16 14.88 -11.21 -12.43
CA GLU A 16 15.91 -11.65 -11.49
C GLU A 16 16.22 -13.15 -11.59
N LEU A 17 15.22 -13.99 -11.87
CA LEU A 17 15.45 -15.41 -12.13
C LEU A 17 16.24 -15.64 -13.43
N GLU A 18 15.98 -14.83 -14.48
CA GLU A 18 16.72 -14.92 -15.74
C GLU A 18 18.20 -14.57 -15.59
N ARG A 19 18.57 -13.75 -14.64
CA ARG A 19 19.98 -13.45 -14.29
C ARG A 19 20.75 -14.67 -13.78
N GLY A 20 20.06 -15.70 -13.28
CA GLY A 20 20.67 -16.91 -12.72
C GLY A 20 20.86 -16.83 -11.20
N SER A 21 21.48 -15.78 -10.68
CA SER A 21 21.79 -15.60 -9.23
C SER A 21 21.18 -14.31 -8.70
N GLY A 22 19.84 -14.26 -8.67
CA GLY A 22 19.10 -13.14 -8.10
C GLY A 22 19.01 -13.23 -6.57
N PHE A 23 19.15 -12.09 -5.87
CA PHE A 23 18.86 -11.98 -4.45
C PHE A 23 17.78 -10.92 -4.24
N VAL A 24 16.54 -11.34 -4.02
CA VAL A 24 15.37 -10.46 -3.92
C VAL A 24 14.87 -10.39 -2.49
N VAL A 25 14.63 -9.18 -2.00
CA VAL A 25 14.01 -8.95 -0.70
C VAL A 25 12.57 -8.46 -0.91
N ILE A 26 11.59 -9.24 -0.44
CA ILE A 26 10.15 -8.90 -0.49
C ILE A 26 9.69 -8.55 0.92
N TYR A 27 9.18 -7.34 1.11
CA TYR A 27 8.67 -6.90 2.39
C TYR A 27 7.42 -6.04 2.24
N GLY A 28 6.66 -5.95 3.29
CA GLY A 28 5.42 -5.20 3.35
C GLY A 28 4.58 -5.71 4.51
N ARG A 29 3.61 -4.92 4.93
CA ARG A 29 2.79 -5.26 6.09
C ARG A 29 2.09 -6.63 5.94
N ARG A 30 1.58 -7.16 7.01
CA ARG A 30 0.76 -8.39 6.95
C ARG A 30 -0.44 -8.21 6.03
N ARG A 31 -0.88 -9.34 5.44
CA ARG A 31 -2.14 -9.45 4.65
C ARG A 31 -2.15 -8.78 3.28
N VAL A 32 -1.03 -8.17 2.84
CA VAL A 32 -0.92 -7.57 1.49
C VAL A 32 -0.67 -8.58 0.37
N GLY A 33 -0.54 -9.89 0.69
CA GLY A 33 -0.41 -10.96 -0.30
C GLY A 33 1.03 -11.34 -0.68
N LYS A 34 2.02 -11.13 0.19
CA LYS A 34 3.43 -11.51 -0.08
C LYS A 34 3.59 -13.00 -0.40
N THR A 35 3.08 -13.86 0.48
CA THR A 35 3.12 -15.32 0.30
C THR A 35 2.37 -15.76 -0.95
N THR A 36 1.25 -15.10 -1.28
CA THR A 36 0.48 -15.38 -2.49
C THR A 36 1.26 -15.02 -3.74
N LEU A 37 1.93 -13.85 -3.76
CA LEU A 37 2.83 -13.44 -4.85
C LEU A 37 3.96 -14.47 -5.08
N ILE A 38 4.61 -14.88 -3.99
CA ILE A 38 5.70 -15.86 -4.04
C ILE A 38 5.20 -17.21 -4.57
N LYS A 39 4.07 -17.70 -4.07
CA LYS A 39 3.47 -18.96 -4.51
C LYS A 39 3.07 -18.93 -5.98
N GLU A 40 2.51 -17.83 -6.47
CA GLU A 40 2.20 -17.65 -7.89
C GLU A 40 3.48 -17.66 -8.73
N PHE A 41 4.53 -16.94 -8.27
CA PHE A 41 5.80 -16.89 -8.97
C PHE A 41 6.49 -18.25 -9.09
N ILE A 42 6.46 -19.08 -8.02
CA ILE A 42 7.17 -20.38 -7.98
C ILE A 42 6.34 -21.55 -8.51
N LYS A 43 5.08 -21.36 -8.91
CA LYS A 43 4.11 -22.40 -9.25
C LYS A 43 4.65 -23.44 -10.25
N ASP A 44 5.35 -22.96 -11.29
CA ASP A 44 5.88 -23.79 -12.37
C ASP A 44 7.42 -23.85 -12.34
N LYS A 45 8.03 -23.64 -11.20
CA LYS A 45 9.48 -23.54 -11.04
C LYS A 45 9.98 -24.54 -10.00
N ARG A 46 11.24 -24.97 -10.16
CA ARG A 46 11.92 -25.73 -9.12
C ARG A 46 12.18 -24.80 -7.93
N ALA A 47 11.53 -25.06 -6.81
CA ALA A 47 11.58 -24.15 -5.66
C ALA A 47 11.68 -24.87 -4.32
N PHE A 48 12.53 -24.35 -3.47
CA PHE A 48 12.65 -24.71 -2.06
C PHE A 48 11.97 -23.62 -1.23
N TYR A 49 10.74 -23.88 -0.81
CA TYR A 49 9.95 -22.92 -0.04
C TYR A 49 9.98 -23.25 1.45
N PHE A 50 10.71 -22.44 2.20
CA PHE A 50 10.83 -22.55 3.66
C PHE A 50 10.08 -21.41 4.34
N LEU A 51 9.08 -21.74 5.15
CA LEU A 51 8.36 -20.83 6.03
C LEU A 51 8.96 -20.89 7.42
N ALA A 52 9.64 -19.85 7.85
CA ALA A 52 10.16 -19.74 9.21
C ALA A 52 9.02 -19.46 10.21
N THR A 53 9.19 -19.98 11.42
CA THR A 53 8.24 -19.81 12.53
C THR A 53 9.00 -19.55 13.84
N THR A 54 8.25 -19.21 14.90
CA THR A 54 8.81 -19.01 16.24
C THR A 54 9.14 -20.37 16.87
N GLU A 55 10.35 -20.86 16.63
CA GLU A 55 10.85 -22.13 17.14
C GLU A 55 12.38 -22.06 17.33
N SER A 56 12.98 -23.05 18.01
CA SER A 56 14.43 -23.08 18.17
C SER A 56 15.16 -23.28 16.85
N GLU A 57 16.42 -22.85 16.75
CA GLU A 57 17.24 -22.97 15.56
C GLU A 57 17.36 -24.42 15.07
N ALA A 58 17.58 -25.38 15.99
CA ALA A 58 17.62 -26.80 15.66
C ALA A 58 16.30 -27.30 15.03
N GLN A 59 15.15 -26.81 15.51
CA GLN A 59 13.87 -27.16 14.94
C GLN A 59 13.68 -26.53 13.56
N SER A 60 14.12 -25.29 13.37
CA SER A 60 14.11 -24.61 12.08
C SER A 60 14.95 -25.34 11.03
N MET A 61 16.19 -25.76 11.40
CA MET A 61 17.04 -26.57 10.54
C MET A 61 16.41 -27.93 10.19
N LYS A 62 15.81 -28.61 11.16
CA LYS A 62 15.09 -29.89 10.94
C LYS A 62 13.91 -29.70 9.99
N ARG A 63 13.14 -28.62 10.12
CA ARG A 63 12.04 -28.30 9.20
C ARG A 63 12.55 -28.01 7.79
N PHE A 64 13.62 -27.24 7.67
CA PHE A 64 14.21 -26.97 6.37
C PHE A 64 14.75 -28.25 5.72
N ALA A 65 15.41 -29.13 6.47
CA ALA A 65 15.80 -30.46 6.00
C ALA A 65 14.60 -31.28 5.49
N GLY A 66 13.43 -31.15 6.13
CA GLY A 66 12.17 -31.72 5.65
C GLY A 66 11.69 -31.13 4.32
N VAL A 67 11.90 -29.82 4.10
CA VAL A 67 11.62 -29.18 2.80
C VAL A 67 12.56 -29.72 1.74
N LEU A 68 13.86 -29.79 2.01
CA LEU A 68 14.88 -30.34 1.13
C LEU A 68 14.54 -31.78 0.72
N SER A 69 14.23 -32.63 1.70
CA SER A 69 13.86 -34.03 1.50
C SER A 69 12.68 -34.18 0.51
N ARG A 70 11.64 -33.38 0.64
CA ARG A 70 10.47 -33.41 -0.25
C ARG A 70 10.80 -32.92 -1.66
N THR A 71 11.52 -31.81 -1.76
CA THR A 71 11.81 -31.15 -3.06
C THR A 71 12.80 -31.99 -3.86
N THR A 72 13.85 -32.54 -3.23
CA THR A 72 14.87 -33.38 -3.89
C THR A 72 14.42 -34.82 -4.06
N LYS A 73 13.29 -35.22 -3.46
CA LYS A 73 12.81 -36.61 -3.37
C LYS A 73 13.82 -37.55 -2.69
N ASN A 74 14.65 -37.03 -1.78
CA ASN A 74 15.63 -37.78 -1.01
C ASN A 74 15.20 -37.89 0.46
N PRO A 75 14.58 -39.04 0.89
CA PRO A 75 14.07 -39.21 2.25
C PRO A 75 15.17 -39.27 3.32
N MET A 76 16.42 -39.48 2.95
CA MET A 76 17.52 -39.51 3.90
C MET A 76 17.79 -38.16 4.54
N LEU A 77 17.57 -37.06 3.81
CA LEU A 77 17.77 -35.69 4.31
C LEU A 77 16.90 -35.36 5.51
N SER A 78 15.71 -35.92 5.62
CA SER A 78 14.85 -35.74 6.83
C SER A 78 15.27 -36.55 8.05
N LYS A 79 16.19 -37.51 7.88
CA LYS A 79 16.70 -38.39 8.95
C LYS A 79 18.05 -37.95 9.47
N VAL A 80 18.77 -37.10 8.74
CA VAL A 80 20.05 -36.52 9.15
C VAL A 80 19.80 -35.34 10.08
N THR A 81 20.60 -35.23 11.15
CA THR A 81 20.61 -34.05 12.00
C THR A 81 21.66 -33.09 11.47
N PHE A 82 21.22 -31.97 10.92
CA PHE A 82 22.08 -30.87 10.53
C PHE A 82 22.38 -29.99 11.72
N THR A 83 23.61 -29.55 11.84
CA THR A 83 24.11 -28.65 12.89
C THR A 83 24.59 -27.33 12.36
N ASP A 84 24.69 -27.20 11.04
CA ASP A 84 25.08 -25.98 10.33
C ASP A 84 24.09 -25.67 9.18
N TRP A 85 23.77 -24.39 9.05
CA TRP A 85 22.94 -23.89 7.96
C TRP A 85 23.64 -24.01 6.59
N LEU A 86 24.97 -23.89 6.56
CA LEU A 86 25.73 -24.01 5.31
C LEU A 86 25.53 -25.36 4.65
N ASP A 87 25.51 -26.46 5.43
CA ASP A 87 25.25 -27.80 4.90
C ASP A 87 23.88 -27.90 4.23
N LEU A 88 22.86 -27.25 4.83
CA LEU A 88 21.51 -27.21 4.25
C LEU A 88 21.45 -26.39 2.95
N PHE A 89 22.16 -25.27 2.90
CA PHE A 89 22.25 -24.46 1.68
C PHE A 89 23.08 -25.16 0.60
N GLN A 90 24.10 -25.94 0.96
CA GLN A 90 24.85 -26.75 0.01
C GLN A 90 23.96 -27.78 -0.68
N VAL A 91 23.03 -28.43 0.04
CA VAL A 91 22.05 -29.35 -0.58
C VAL A 91 21.19 -28.62 -1.63
N VAL A 92 20.82 -27.34 -1.40
CA VAL A 92 20.11 -26.54 -2.40
C VAL A 92 20.99 -26.27 -3.62
N ALA A 93 22.27 -25.93 -3.40
CA ALA A 93 23.20 -25.62 -4.48
C ALA A 93 23.46 -26.85 -5.38
N ASP A 94 23.69 -28.01 -4.76
CA ASP A 94 24.03 -29.27 -5.45
C ASP A 94 22.83 -29.90 -6.19
N ASP A 95 21.60 -29.51 -5.84
CA ASP A 95 20.41 -30.02 -6.47
C ASP A 95 20.27 -29.47 -7.90
N HIS A 96 20.38 -30.35 -8.92
CA HIS A 96 20.26 -29.97 -10.34
C HIS A 96 21.09 -28.73 -10.69
N PRO A 97 22.43 -28.77 -10.64
CA PRO A 97 23.30 -27.58 -10.69
C PRO A 97 23.16 -26.76 -11.98
N ASP A 98 22.73 -27.40 -13.07
CA ASP A 98 22.53 -26.75 -14.38
C ASP A 98 21.16 -26.07 -14.52
N GLU A 99 20.23 -26.31 -13.58
CA GLU A 99 18.88 -25.74 -13.61
C GLU A 99 18.74 -24.51 -12.72
N LYS A 100 18.01 -23.51 -13.21
CA LYS A 100 17.61 -22.36 -12.37
C LYS A 100 16.61 -22.82 -11.32
N LYS A 101 16.85 -22.44 -10.09
CA LYS A 101 16.02 -22.80 -8.93
C LYS A 101 15.81 -21.63 -7.98
N VAL A 102 14.75 -21.68 -7.22
CA VAL A 102 14.37 -20.61 -6.30
C VAL A 102 14.43 -21.13 -4.87
N LEU A 103 15.22 -20.47 -4.02
CA LEU A 103 15.18 -20.65 -2.57
C LEU A 103 14.39 -19.53 -1.94
N VAL A 104 13.29 -19.84 -1.29
CA VAL A 104 12.45 -18.89 -0.57
C VAL A 104 12.61 -19.10 0.94
N ILE A 105 12.95 -18.03 1.65
CA ILE A 105 12.88 -17.95 3.12
C ILE A 105 11.77 -16.95 3.44
N ASP A 106 10.57 -17.50 3.69
CA ASP A 106 9.41 -16.68 4.07
C ASP A 106 9.38 -16.49 5.59
N GLU A 107 8.98 -15.31 6.03
CA GLU A 107 9.03 -14.85 7.43
C GLU A 107 10.46 -14.90 8.04
N PHE A 108 11.46 -14.48 7.25
CA PHE A 108 12.86 -14.30 7.65
C PHE A 108 13.05 -13.64 9.04
N PRO A 109 12.26 -12.64 9.45
CA PRO A 109 12.37 -12.05 10.77
C PRO A 109 12.32 -13.03 11.95
N TYR A 110 11.63 -14.17 11.81
CA TYR A 110 11.58 -15.16 12.89
C TYR A 110 12.92 -15.88 13.08
N LEU A 111 13.65 -16.15 12.01
CA LEU A 111 15.03 -16.71 12.13
C LEU A 111 15.95 -15.73 12.83
N VAL A 112 15.86 -14.44 12.49
CA VAL A 112 16.65 -13.39 13.14
C VAL A 112 16.29 -13.21 14.62
N LYS A 113 15.01 -13.35 14.99
CA LYS A 113 14.58 -13.33 16.40
C LYS A 113 15.16 -14.49 17.20
N THR A 114 15.27 -15.67 16.58
CA THR A 114 15.82 -16.87 17.22
C THR A 114 17.34 -16.84 17.27
N ASN A 115 17.98 -16.44 16.16
CA ASN A 115 19.43 -16.30 16.05
C ASN A 115 19.76 -14.92 15.42
N PRO A 116 20.18 -13.92 16.22
CA PRO A 116 20.54 -12.60 15.71
C PRO A 116 21.69 -12.60 14.69
N ASP A 117 22.51 -13.65 14.68
CA ASP A 117 23.63 -13.81 13.73
C ASP A 117 23.20 -14.43 12.40
N PHE A 118 21.94 -14.86 12.27
CA PHE A 118 21.44 -15.48 11.04
C PHE A 118 21.67 -14.65 9.77
N PRO A 119 21.56 -13.30 9.78
CA PRO A 119 21.94 -12.50 8.62
C PRO A 119 23.38 -12.69 8.15
N SER A 120 24.34 -12.89 9.10
CA SER A 120 25.75 -13.18 8.78
C SER A 120 25.94 -14.60 8.24
N ILE A 121 25.22 -15.57 8.80
CA ILE A 121 25.21 -16.95 8.30
C ILE A 121 24.70 -16.97 6.85
N LEU A 122 23.59 -16.28 6.59
CA LEU A 122 23.02 -16.21 5.24
C LEU A 122 23.92 -15.43 4.28
N GLN A 123 24.64 -14.41 4.76
CA GLN A 123 25.67 -13.71 4.00
C GLN A 123 26.73 -14.70 3.50
N ASN A 124 27.31 -15.49 4.42
CA ASN A 124 28.33 -16.49 4.07
C ASN A 124 27.78 -17.53 3.11
N ALA A 125 26.57 -18.04 3.37
CA ALA A 125 25.92 -18.99 2.48
C ALA A 125 25.70 -18.42 1.05
N TRP A 126 25.33 -17.16 0.96
CA TRP A 126 25.21 -16.48 -0.34
C TRP A 126 26.55 -16.34 -1.03
N ASP A 127 27.56 -15.84 -0.34
CA ASP A 127 28.88 -15.51 -0.92
C ASP A 127 29.68 -16.77 -1.31
N GLU A 128 29.55 -17.86 -0.54
CA GLU A 128 30.37 -19.05 -0.71
C GLU A 128 29.66 -20.20 -1.44
N VAL A 129 28.31 -20.24 -1.33
CA VAL A 129 27.54 -21.41 -1.80
C VAL A 129 26.54 -21.07 -2.88
N LEU A 130 25.63 -20.08 -2.65
CA LEU A 130 24.42 -19.96 -3.48
C LEU A 130 24.62 -19.17 -4.78
N LYS A 131 25.40 -18.07 -4.74
CA LYS A 131 25.50 -17.11 -5.85
C LYS A 131 26.02 -17.71 -7.16
N ASP A 132 26.86 -18.74 -7.10
CA ASP A 132 27.50 -19.35 -8.26
C ASP A 132 26.81 -20.65 -8.73
N HIS A 133 25.60 -20.99 -8.17
CA HIS A 133 24.91 -22.26 -8.41
C HIS A 133 23.49 -22.13 -9.00
N ASN A 134 23.24 -21.11 -9.80
CA ASN A 134 21.92 -20.86 -10.42
C ASN A 134 20.75 -20.79 -9.41
N VAL A 135 21.01 -20.29 -8.20
CA VAL A 135 20.02 -20.15 -7.15
C VAL A 135 19.55 -18.69 -7.07
N MET A 136 18.26 -18.46 -7.26
CA MET A 136 17.63 -17.20 -6.89
C MET A 136 17.16 -17.27 -5.44
N LEU A 137 17.68 -16.40 -4.58
CA LEU A 137 17.25 -16.28 -3.18
C LEU A 137 16.16 -15.22 -3.03
N ILE A 138 15.05 -15.59 -2.41
CA ILE A 138 13.98 -14.67 -2.02
C ILE A 138 13.88 -14.65 -0.50
N LEU A 139 14.17 -13.50 0.11
CA LEU A 139 13.85 -13.23 1.51
C LEU A 139 12.52 -12.50 1.61
N CYS A 140 11.60 -13.06 2.38
CA CYS A 140 10.30 -12.43 2.61
C CYS A 140 10.05 -12.22 4.11
N GLY A 141 9.35 -11.14 4.45
CA GLY A 141 8.92 -10.90 5.82
C GLY A 141 7.85 -9.84 5.95
N SER A 142 6.99 -10.05 6.97
CA SER A 142 5.89 -9.14 7.27
C SER A 142 6.27 -8.06 8.29
N LEU A 143 7.30 -8.27 9.12
CA LEU A 143 7.80 -7.29 10.08
C LEU A 143 8.71 -6.28 9.39
N ILE A 144 8.14 -5.15 8.96
CA ILE A 144 8.81 -4.14 8.12
C ILE A 144 10.04 -3.58 8.83
N SER A 145 9.93 -3.27 10.12
CA SER A 145 11.05 -2.74 10.92
C SER A 145 12.24 -3.69 10.93
N MET A 146 12.01 -5.00 11.11
CA MET A 146 13.06 -6.01 11.09
C MET A 146 13.64 -6.24 9.69
N MET A 147 12.79 -6.29 8.66
CA MET A 147 13.26 -6.40 7.28
C MET A 147 14.16 -5.22 6.89
N LYS A 148 13.75 -4.00 7.24
CA LYS A 148 14.58 -2.81 7.02
C LYS A 148 15.92 -2.91 7.75
N LYS A 149 15.93 -3.28 9.04
CA LYS A 149 17.13 -3.35 9.85
C LYS A 149 18.08 -4.48 9.42
N HIS A 150 17.57 -5.68 9.19
CA HIS A 150 18.40 -6.88 9.06
C HIS A 150 18.62 -7.35 7.61
N ALA A 151 17.84 -6.86 6.64
CA ALA A 151 18.01 -7.19 5.23
C ALA A 151 18.37 -5.99 4.32
N LEU A 152 17.97 -4.76 4.71
CA LEU A 152 18.06 -3.61 3.81
C LEU A 152 19.03 -2.51 4.29
N ALA A 153 19.24 -2.35 5.60
CA ALA A 153 20.05 -1.27 6.16
C ALA A 153 21.52 -1.40 5.79
N TYR A 154 22.21 -0.27 5.75
CA TYR A 154 23.64 -0.19 5.37
C TYR A 154 24.56 -1.03 6.27
N ASP A 155 24.23 -1.12 7.56
CA ASP A 155 24.96 -1.88 8.58
C ASP A 155 24.54 -3.38 8.63
N SER A 156 23.58 -3.81 7.79
CA SER A 156 23.22 -5.23 7.68
C SER A 156 24.29 -6.03 6.96
N PRO A 157 24.63 -7.25 7.42
CA PRO A 157 25.50 -8.16 6.67
C PRO A 157 25.04 -8.44 5.24
N LEU A 158 23.72 -8.35 4.98
CA LEU A 158 23.12 -8.58 3.67
C LEU A 158 23.14 -7.35 2.76
N TYR A 159 23.62 -6.20 3.25
CA TYR A 159 23.71 -5.00 2.43
C TYR A 159 24.61 -5.19 1.21
N GLY A 160 24.17 -4.69 0.06
CA GLY A 160 24.93 -4.79 -1.21
C GLY A 160 24.83 -6.15 -1.93
N ARG A 161 24.19 -7.17 -1.32
CA ARG A 161 24.03 -8.49 -1.96
C ARG A 161 22.71 -8.63 -2.71
N ARG A 162 21.68 -7.89 -2.26
CA ARG A 162 20.40 -7.89 -2.98
C ARG A 162 20.53 -7.31 -4.38
N THR A 163 19.92 -7.96 -5.34
CA THR A 163 19.83 -7.51 -6.73
C THR A 163 18.52 -6.76 -7.00
N ALA A 164 17.45 -7.08 -6.25
CA ALA A 164 16.19 -6.35 -6.29
C ALA A 164 15.52 -6.30 -4.90
N GLN A 165 14.60 -5.33 -4.75
CA GLN A 165 13.74 -5.25 -3.57
C GLN A 165 12.31 -4.90 -4.01
N ILE A 166 11.33 -5.55 -3.38
CA ILE A 166 9.91 -5.32 -3.62
C ILE A 166 9.26 -4.93 -2.28
N ARG A 167 8.85 -3.68 -2.16
CA ARG A 167 7.94 -3.27 -1.09
C ARG A 167 6.52 -3.51 -1.55
N LEU A 168 5.92 -4.61 -1.09
CA LEU A 168 4.57 -4.97 -1.50
C LEU A 168 3.53 -4.10 -0.76
N MET A 169 2.83 -3.28 -1.53
CA MET A 169 1.76 -2.41 -1.05
C MET A 169 0.39 -3.12 -1.24
N PRO A 170 -0.70 -2.64 -0.62
CA PRO A 170 -2.06 -3.06 -1.00
C PRO A 170 -2.30 -2.96 -2.51
N LEU A 171 -3.28 -3.70 -3.02
CA LEU A 171 -3.66 -3.65 -4.44
C LEU A 171 -4.19 -2.26 -4.80
N GLN A 172 -3.90 -1.81 -6.01
CA GLN A 172 -4.47 -0.58 -6.55
C GLN A 172 -5.95 -0.75 -6.83
N PHE A 173 -6.73 0.34 -6.74
CA PHE A 173 -8.16 0.29 -7.03
C PHE A 173 -8.46 -0.25 -8.43
N THR A 174 -7.71 0.17 -9.42
CA THR A 174 -7.89 -0.24 -10.82
C THR A 174 -7.71 -1.75 -11.02
N ASP A 175 -6.73 -2.36 -10.34
CA ASP A 175 -6.53 -3.81 -10.38
C ASP A 175 -7.68 -4.55 -9.68
N VAL A 176 -8.13 -4.02 -8.53
CA VAL A 176 -9.24 -4.60 -7.76
C VAL A 176 -10.55 -4.53 -8.53
N TYR A 177 -10.86 -3.35 -9.10
CA TYR A 177 -12.09 -3.13 -9.85
C TYR A 177 -12.16 -4.01 -11.11
N ALA A 178 -11.06 -4.11 -11.85
CA ALA A 178 -10.98 -4.95 -13.04
C ALA A 178 -11.16 -6.46 -12.75
N ALA A 179 -10.86 -6.89 -11.53
CA ALA A 179 -10.95 -8.31 -11.14
C ALA A 179 -12.27 -8.69 -10.44
N GLN A 180 -13.10 -7.72 -10.09
CA GLN A 180 -14.37 -7.93 -9.37
C GLN A 180 -15.57 -7.66 -10.27
N ASN A 181 -16.64 -8.45 -10.09
CA ASN A 181 -17.92 -8.21 -10.76
C ASN A 181 -18.82 -7.31 -9.91
N LEU A 182 -18.35 -6.10 -9.64
CA LEU A 182 -19.07 -5.08 -8.86
C LEU A 182 -19.37 -3.86 -9.73
N SER A 183 -20.43 -3.13 -9.43
CA SER A 183 -20.58 -1.79 -9.98
C SER A 183 -19.48 -0.88 -9.46
N PHE A 184 -19.16 0.18 -10.20
CA PHE A 184 -18.12 1.13 -9.79
C PHE A 184 -18.37 1.70 -8.38
N GLU A 185 -19.61 2.08 -8.08
CA GLU A 185 -19.99 2.59 -6.75
C GLU A 185 -19.75 1.56 -5.65
N GLN A 186 -20.15 0.31 -5.86
CA GLN A 186 -19.89 -0.77 -4.90
C GLN A 186 -18.40 -1.02 -4.69
N ALA A 187 -17.63 -1.04 -5.77
CA ALA A 187 -16.18 -1.21 -5.70
C ALA A 187 -15.49 -0.07 -4.93
N VAL A 188 -15.89 1.19 -5.19
CA VAL A 188 -15.37 2.37 -4.48
C VAL A 188 -15.70 2.30 -2.98
N GLU A 189 -16.95 2.00 -2.63
CA GLU A 189 -17.38 1.91 -1.23
C GLU A 189 -16.64 0.77 -0.49
N GLN A 190 -16.51 -0.39 -1.10
CA GLN A 190 -15.76 -1.51 -0.53
C GLN A 190 -14.26 -1.20 -0.41
N TYR A 191 -13.66 -0.60 -1.44
CA TYR A 191 -12.25 -0.20 -1.42
C TYR A 191 -11.97 0.90 -0.40
N ALA A 192 -12.91 1.83 -0.18
CA ALA A 192 -12.80 2.85 0.86
C ALA A 192 -12.67 2.25 2.26
N ILE A 193 -13.16 1.03 2.49
CA ILE A 193 -13.03 0.29 3.75
C ILE A 193 -11.79 -0.61 3.72
N THR A 194 -11.65 -1.46 2.68
CA THR A 194 -10.64 -2.53 2.64
C THR A 194 -9.24 -2.04 2.24
N GLY A 195 -9.15 -0.90 1.55
CA GLY A 195 -7.90 -0.29 1.08
C GLY A 195 -7.11 -1.17 0.11
N GLY A 196 -7.76 -2.13 -0.57
CA GLY A 196 -7.08 -3.06 -1.47
C GLY A 196 -6.21 -4.11 -0.76
N VAL A 197 -6.42 -4.32 0.54
CA VAL A 197 -5.74 -5.39 1.29
C VAL A 197 -6.41 -6.72 0.96
N PRO A 198 -5.73 -7.67 0.27
CA PRO A 198 -6.36 -8.89 -0.23
C PRO A 198 -7.11 -9.66 0.86
N LYS A 199 -6.51 -9.80 2.04
CA LYS A 199 -7.15 -10.54 3.14
C LYS A 199 -8.42 -9.88 3.65
N TYR A 200 -8.49 -8.54 3.65
CA TYR A 200 -9.73 -7.87 4.04
C TYR A 200 -10.80 -8.05 2.98
N MET A 201 -10.43 -7.95 1.72
CA MET A 201 -11.35 -8.12 0.58
C MET A 201 -12.01 -9.50 0.55
N GLU A 202 -11.33 -10.57 1.02
CA GLU A 202 -11.90 -11.92 1.11
C GLU A 202 -13.18 -11.97 1.96
N PHE A 203 -13.30 -11.11 2.98
CA PHE A 203 -14.46 -11.06 3.87
C PHE A 203 -15.66 -10.27 3.29
N PHE A 204 -15.43 -9.53 2.22
CA PHE A 204 -16.41 -8.68 1.55
C PHE A 204 -16.87 -9.21 0.18
N GLN A 205 -16.62 -10.49 -0.09
CA GLN A 205 -16.97 -11.15 -1.36
C GLN A 205 -18.28 -11.94 -1.26
N THR A 206 -19.36 -11.31 -0.86
CA THR A 206 -20.68 -11.95 -0.77
C THR A 206 -21.73 -11.11 -1.48
N ASP A 207 -22.87 -11.74 -1.85
CA ASP A 207 -24.03 -11.04 -2.43
C ASP A 207 -24.83 -10.25 -1.36
N GLU A 208 -24.35 -10.28 -0.12
CA GLU A 208 -24.95 -9.51 0.98
C GLU A 208 -24.73 -8.00 0.80
N PRO A 209 -25.66 -7.15 1.24
CA PRO A 209 -25.44 -5.71 1.30
C PRO A 209 -24.18 -5.35 2.08
N LEU A 210 -23.43 -4.34 1.63
CA LEU A 210 -22.18 -3.90 2.27
C LEU A 210 -22.34 -3.63 3.78
N VAL A 211 -23.48 -3.08 4.20
CA VAL A 211 -23.81 -2.80 5.61
C VAL A 211 -23.82 -4.10 6.44
N GLU A 212 -24.39 -5.19 5.93
CA GLU A 212 -24.43 -6.47 6.66
C GLU A 212 -23.03 -7.12 6.72
N GLN A 213 -22.24 -6.98 5.69
CA GLN A 213 -20.83 -7.40 5.70
C GLN A 213 -20.03 -6.63 6.75
N ILE A 214 -20.19 -5.31 6.82
CA ILE A 214 -19.56 -4.45 7.85
C ILE A 214 -20.00 -4.91 9.25
N ARG A 215 -21.31 -5.11 9.45
CA ARG A 215 -21.87 -5.58 10.72
C ARG A 215 -21.20 -6.87 11.20
N ARG A 216 -21.09 -7.85 10.31
CA ARG A 216 -20.54 -9.18 10.61
C ARG A 216 -19.03 -9.18 10.79
N VAL A 217 -18.29 -8.48 9.91
CA VAL A 217 -16.84 -8.60 9.83
C VAL A 217 -16.11 -7.59 10.71
N VAL A 218 -16.69 -6.38 10.86
CA VAL A 218 -16.01 -5.23 11.49
C VAL A 218 -16.64 -4.84 12.83
N LEU A 219 -17.98 -4.82 12.93
CA LEU A 219 -18.66 -4.33 14.12
C LEU A 219 -18.97 -5.44 15.14
N SER A 220 -18.94 -6.69 14.75
CA SER A 220 -19.05 -7.81 15.67
C SER A 220 -17.74 -8.01 16.42
N LYS A 221 -17.79 -8.14 17.75
CA LYS A 221 -16.61 -8.48 18.58
C LYS A 221 -16.00 -9.85 18.22
N ASN A 222 -16.74 -10.73 17.54
CA ASN A 222 -16.24 -11.97 16.95
C ASN A 222 -15.79 -11.79 15.48
N GLY A 223 -15.93 -10.59 14.92
CA GLY A 223 -15.53 -10.27 13.56
C GLY A 223 -14.01 -10.20 13.42
N PHE A 224 -13.52 -10.74 12.31
CA PHE A 224 -12.08 -10.83 12.06
C PHE A 224 -11.36 -9.47 12.11
N LEU A 225 -12.04 -8.40 11.74
CA LEU A 225 -11.46 -7.06 11.64
C LEU A 225 -11.74 -6.18 12.87
N TYR A 226 -12.46 -6.68 13.88
CA TYR A 226 -12.86 -5.87 15.04
C TYR A 226 -11.65 -5.31 15.82
N GLU A 227 -10.61 -6.11 16.04
CA GLU A 227 -9.38 -5.72 16.76
C GLU A 227 -8.16 -5.61 15.85
N GLU A 228 -8.35 -5.58 14.54
CA GLU A 228 -7.25 -5.62 13.59
C GLU A 228 -6.18 -4.54 13.77
N PRO A 229 -6.50 -3.24 14.01
CA PRO A 229 -5.48 -2.22 14.21
C PRO A 229 -4.64 -2.44 15.46
N ASP A 230 -5.23 -2.99 16.53
CA ASP A 230 -4.51 -3.34 17.75
C ASP A 230 -3.48 -4.45 17.47
N PHE A 231 -3.87 -5.50 16.74
CA PHE A 231 -2.96 -6.58 16.34
C PHE A 231 -1.82 -6.10 15.46
N LEU A 232 -2.12 -5.28 14.44
CA LEU A 232 -1.10 -4.77 13.52
C LEU A 232 -0.04 -3.93 14.21
N LEU A 233 -0.45 -3.05 15.13
CA LEU A 233 0.49 -2.19 15.86
C LEU A 233 1.34 -2.98 16.86
N ASN A 234 0.73 -3.89 17.64
CA ASN A 234 1.44 -4.69 18.65
C ASN A 234 2.56 -5.56 18.07
N GLU A 235 2.46 -5.92 16.80
CA GLU A 235 3.50 -6.73 16.16
C GLU A 235 4.71 -5.91 15.68
N GLU A 236 4.50 -4.67 15.29
CA GLU A 236 5.55 -3.83 14.69
C GLU A 236 6.29 -2.96 15.69
N VAL A 237 5.66 -2.61 16.83
CA VAL A 237 6.22 -1.67 17.81
C VAL A 237 6.14 -2.21 19.23
N GLN A 238 7.14 -1.86 20.08
CA GLN A 238 7.20 -2.35 21.45
C GLN A 238 6.23 -1.64 22.40
N THR A 239 5.91 -0.36 22.15
CA THR A 239 5.03 0.46 22.98
C THR A 239 3.92 1.08 22.12
N PRO A 240 2.88 0.33 21.77
CA PRO A 240 1.88 0.72 20.76
C PRO A 240 1.02 1.92 21.18
N ILE A 241 0.89 2.22 22.46
CA ILE A 241 0.02 3.27 23.01
C ILE A 241 0.24 4.64 22.34
N ASN A 242 1.49 5.09 22.20
CA ASN A 242 1.81 6.39 21.61
C ASN A 242 1.50 6.42 20.11
N TYR A 243 1.78 5.33 19.41
CA TYR A 243 1.48 5.18 17.97
C TYR A 243 -0.03 5.20 17.74
N PHE A 244 -0.78 4.50 18.60
CA PHE A 244 -2.23 4.49 18.57
C PHE A 244 -2.81 5.90 18.78
N SER A 245 -2.28 6.65 19.77
CA SER A 245 -2.70 8.02 20.05
C SER A 245 -2.42 8.96 18.89
N VAL A 246 -1.28 8.81 18.20
CA VAL A 246 -0.97 9.57 16.98
C VAL A 246 -1.97 9.27 15.87
N LEU A 247 -2.26 7.98 15.61
CA LEU A 247 -3.24 7.58 14.59
C LEU A 247 -4.64 8.12 14.91
N LYS A 248 -5.03 8.06 16.19
CA LYS A 248 -6.30 8.64 16.65
C LYS A 248 -6.35 10.15 16.40
N ALA A 249 -5.33 10.89 16.83
CA ALA A 249 -5.28 12.35 16.65
C ALA A 249 -5.40 12.72 15.16
N ILE A 250 -4.72 12.00 14.26
CA ILE A 250 -4.83 12.21 12.81
C ILE A 250 -6.24 11.89 12.32
N SER A 251 -6.83 10.78 12.77
CA SER A 251 -8.18 10.36 12.38
C SER A 251 -9.27 11.32 12.85
N ASP A 252 -9.03 12.03 13.93
CA ASP A 252 -9.89 13.10 14.45
C ASP A 252 -9.72 14.43 13.68
N GLY A 253 -8.96 14.46 12.59
CA GLY A 253 -8.79 15.62 11.70
C GLY A 253 -7.58 16.51 12.03
N ASN A 254 -6.69 16.10 12.93
CA ASN A 254 -5.47 16.85 13.24
C ASN A 254 -4.34 16.48 12.26
N HIS A 255 -4.32 17.13 11.10
CA HIS A 255 -3.37 16.79 10.02
C HIS A 255 -2.03 17.55 10.10
N LYS A 256 -1.94 18.66 10.86
CA LYS A 256 -0.69 19.41 11.05
C LYS A 256 0.09 18.86 12.25
N LEU A 257 1.42 18.71 12.11
CA LEU A 257 2.29 18.22 13.20
C LEU A 257 2.03 18.96 14.53
N SER A 258 1.89 20.30 14.49
CA SER A 258 1.61 21.10 15.67
C SER A 258 0.24 20.76 16.32
N LYS A 259 -0.79 20.49 15.50
CA LYS A 259 -2.11 20.09 16.01
C LYS A 259 -2.09 18.70 16.62
N ILE A 260 -1.36 17.75 16.02
CA ILE A 260 -1.16 16.40 16.58
C ILE A 260 -0.47 16.52 17.95
N GLY A 261 0.59 17.34 18.04
CA GLY A 261 1.29 17.58 19.30
C GLY A 261 0.39 18.20 20.38
N MET A 262 -0.42 19.19 20.02
CA MET A 262 -1.40 19.80 20.94
C MET A 262 -2.43 18.78 21.44
N THR A 263 -2.97 17.94 20.57
CA THR A 263 -3.95 16.90 20.94
C THR A 263 -3.35 15.85 21.89
N MET A 264 -2.05 15.57 21.73
CA MET A 264 -1.34 14.62 22.59
C MET A 264 -0.68 15.26 23.81
N GLU A 265 -0.81 16.56 23.99
CA GLU A 265 -0.13 17.34 25.06
C GLU A 265 1.39 17.11 25.06
N GLN A 266 2.00 16.98 23.86
CA GLN A 266 3.41 16.72 23.68
C GLN A 266 4.04 17.69 22.66
N ASP A 267 5.33 17.94 22.83
CA ASP A 267 6.12 18.71 21.87
C ASP A 267 6.21 17.99 20.52
N THR A 268 6.29 18.75 19.44
CA THR A 268 6.42 18.20 18.07
C THR A 268 7.68 17.35 17.89
N SER A 269 8.75 17.64 18.65
CA SER A 269 9.97 16.83 18.66
C SER A 269 9.74 15.42 19.20
N ALA A 270 8.87 15.24 20.18
CA ALA A 270 8.51 13.94 20.75
C ALA A 270 7.60 13.13 19.79
N ILE A 271 6.75 13.82 19.01
CA ILE A 271 5.81 13.18 18.07
C ILE A 271 6.51 12.71 16.77
N THR A 272 7.52 13.45 16.32
CA THR A 272 8.20 13.21 15.05
C THR A 272 8.73 11.77 14.89
N PRO A 273 9.36 11.12 15.89
CA PRO A 273 9.79 9.73 15.78
C PRO A 273 8.63 8.76 15.57
N TYR A 274 7.49 8.97 16.24
CA TYR A 274 6.29 8.12 16.06
C TYR A 274 5.74 8.25 14.65
N LEU A 275 5.61 9.49 14.13
CA LEU A 275 5.18 9.74 12.76
C LEU A 275 6.13 9.09 11.74
N LYS A 276 7.45 9.21 11.94
CA LYS A 276 8.43 8.58 11.05
C LYS A 276 8.23 7.07 11.01
N THR A 277 8.08 6.43 12.16
CA THR A 277 7.83 4.98 12.24
C THR A 277 6.51 4.63 11.55
N LEU A 278 5.41 5.35 11.82
CA LEU A 278 4.11 5.10 11.18
C LEU A 278 4.15 5.27 9.66
N ILE A 279 4.93 6.23 9.15
CA ILE A 279 5.16 6.42 7.71
C ILE A 279 5.96 5.23 7.14
N ASP A 280 7.01 4.83 7.84
CA ASP A 280 7.84 3.70 7.45
C ASP A 280 7.06 2.39 7.38
N LEU A 281 6.13 2.19 8.31
CA LEU A 281 5.22 1.05 8.36
C LEU A 281 4.06 1.15 7.35
N GLY A 282 3.83 2.34 6.76
CA GLY A 282 2.77 2.56 5.79
C GLY A 282 1.38 2.76 6.41
N PHE A 283 1.32 3.15 7.69
CA PHE A 283 0.05 3.52 8.36
C PHE A 283 -0.28 5.00 8.21
N VAL A 284 0.72 5.84 8.02
CA VAL A 284 0.57 7.28 7.80
C VAL A 284 1.28 7.67 6.51
N ILE A 285 0.72 8.61 5.80
CA ILE A 285 1.35 9.30 4.67
C ILE A 285 1.59 10.76 5.02
N LYS A 286 2.76 11.27 4.64
CA LYS A 286 3.08 12.69 4.67
C LYS A 286 2.78 13.29 3.31
N ASN A 287 1.70 14.05 3.20
CA ASN A 287 1.37 14.79 1.99
C ASN A 287 2.01 16.17 2.01
N VAL A 288 2.43 16.64 0.85
CA VAL A 288 2.93 18.00 0.63
C VAL A 288 2.33 18.55 -0.66
N PRO A 289 2.09 19.88 -0.76
CA PRO A 289 1.57 20.46 -1.98
C PRO A 289 2.45 20.14 -3.19
N ILE A 290 1.84 20.00 -4.36
CA ILE A 290 2.55 19.70 -5.62
C ILE A 290 3.61 20.76 -5.97
N THR A 291 3.46 21.98 -5.43
CA THR A 291 4.39 23.11 -5.60
C THR A 291 5.71 22.94 -4.85
N GLU A 292 5.76 22.03 -3.85
CA GLU A 292 6.96 21.83 -3.03
C GLU A 292 8.06 21.10 -3.82
N LYS A 293 9.20 21.78 -4.02
CA LYS A 293 10.37 21.21 -4.73
C LYS A 293 11.11 20.15 -3.91
N ASN A 294 11.09 20.29 -2.58
CA ASN A 294 11.72 19.34 -1.67
C ASN A 294 10.71 18.82 -0.63
N PRO A 295 9.95 17.76 -0.97
CA PRO A 295 8.89 17.22 -0.12
C PRO A 295 9.37 16.81 1.28
N GLU A 296 10.58 16.28 1.41
CA GLU A 296 11.09 15.78 2.70
C GLU A 296 11.29 16.92 3.70
N ARG A 297 11.70 18.11 3.24
CA ARG A 297 11.97 19.28 4.07
C ARG A 297 10.81 20.28 4.17
N SER A 298 9.70 19.98 3.53
CA SER A 298 8.54 20.89 3.52
C SER A 298 7.97 21.09 4.91
N ARG A 299 7.63 22.35 5.23
CA ARG A 299 6.91 22.76 6.43
C ARG A 299 5.38 22.80 6.21
N LYS A 300 4.94 22.67 4.95
CA LYS A 300 3.52 22.62 4.55
C LYS A 300 2.94 21.20 4.61
N SER A 301 3.58 20.30 5.35
CA SER A 301 3.19 18.89 5.40
C SER A 301 1.90 18.68 6.18
N LEU A 302 1.05 17.83 5.62
CA LEU A 302 -0.13 17.27 6.27
C LEU A 302 0.03 15.76 6.40
N TYR A 303 -0.41 15.22 7.53
CA TYR A 303 -0.32 13.79 7.84
C TYR A 303 -1.71 13.16 7.79
N TYR A 304 -1.85 12.07 7.05
CA TYR A 304 -3.10 11.33 6.92
C TYR A 304 -2.89 9.86 7.22
N VAL A 305 -3.89 9.20 7.78
CA VAL A 305 -3.92 7.75 7.85
C VAL A 305 -4.05 7.22 6.43
N SER A 306 -3.03 6.50 5.94
CA SER A 306 -2.97 5.97 4.57
C SER A 306 -3.73 4.67 4.41
N ASP A 307 -3.91 3.93 5.50
CA ASP A 307 -4.69 2.71 5.51
C ASP A 307 -6.18 3.01 5.64
N ASN A 308 -6.94 2.68 4.61
CA ASN A 308 -8.38 2.93 4.59
C ASN A 308 -9.11 2.19 5.72
N PHE A 309 -8.71 0.95 6.03
CA PHE A 309 -9.35 0.19 7.08
C PHE A 309 -9.06 0.78 8.47
N ILE A 310 -7.82 1.16 8.75
CA ILE A 310 -7.45 1.85 10.01
C ILE A 310 -8.23 3.16 10.13
N ARG A 311 -8.36 3.93 9.04
CA ARG A 311 -9.16 5.16 9.02
C ARG A 311 -10.65 4.88 9.31
N PHE A 312 -11.21 3.81 8.68
CA PHE A 312 -12.59 3.37 8.95
C PHE A 312 -12.78 3.01 10.42
N TRP A 313 -11.86 2.22 10.97
CA TRP A 313 -11.91 1.72 12.33
C TRP A 313 -11.85 2.85 13.36
N PHE A 314 -10.93 3.82 13.22
CA PHE A 314 -10.87 4.98 14.12
C PHE A 314 -12.09 5.90 13.99
N ARG A 315 -12.73 5.95 12.83
CA ARG A 315 -13.92 6.79 12.61
C ARG A 315 -15.19 6.14 13.15
N TYR A 316 -15.39 4.84 12.93
CA TYR A 316 -16.68 4.17 13.14
C TYR A 316 -16.64 3.02 14.16
N VAL A 317 -15.48 2.49 14.53
CA VAL A 317 -15.41 1.41 15.52
C VAL A 317 -14.90 1.92 16.86
N TYR A 318 -13.75 2.57 16.87
CA TYR A 318 -13.08 2.99 18.11
C TYR A 318 -13.92 3.88 19.00
N PRO A 319 -14.65 4.92 18.50
CA PRO A 319 -15.46 5.79 19.36
C PRO A 319 -16.63 5.08 20.03
N PHE A 320 -17.07 3.96 19.44
CA PHE A 320 -18.25 3.19 19.86
C PHE A 320 -17.89 1.82 20.43
N LYS A 321 -16.63 1.59 20.84
CA LYS A 321 -16.22 0.29 21.39
C LYS A 321 -17.08 -0.16 22.57
N GLY A 322 -17.46 0.78 23.47
CA GLY A 322 -18.31 0.45 24.61
C GLY A 322 -19.67 -0.10 24.21
N GLU A 323 -20.32 0.52 23.23
CA GLU A 323 -21.61 0.09 22.71
C GLU A 323 -21.52 -1.24 21.94
N LEU A 324 -20.43 -1.42 21.18
CA LEU A 324 -20.17 -2.65 20.44
C LEU A 324 -19.91 -3.84 21.36
N GLU A 325 -19.27 -3.63 22.52
CA GLU A 325 -19.13 -4.69 23.55
C GLU A 325 -20.47 -5.13 24.13
N LEU A 326 -21.47 -4.25 24.10
CA LEU A 326 -22.85 -4.54 24.48
C LEU A 326 -23.72 -5.03 23.31
N ASP A 327 -23.08 -5.40 22.19
CA ASP A 327 -23.75 -5.85 20.95
C ASP A 327 -24.67 -4.79 20.29
N ASN A 328 -24.54 -3.51 20.65
CA ASN A 328 -25.31 -2.40 20.07
C ASN A 328 -24.65 -1.86 18.79
N GLN A 329 -24.64 -2.64 17.71
CA GLN A 329 -24.05 -2.25 16.43
C GLN A 329 -24.85 -1.18 15.69
N GLN A 330 -26.15 -1.03 15.99
CA GLN A 330 -27.03 -0.10 15.28
C GLN A 330 -26.59 1.35 15.42
N ILE A 331 -26.04 1.73 16.57
CA ILE A 331 -25.53 3.09 16.79
C ILE A 331 -24.45 3.49 15.80
N VAL A 332 -23.56 2.55 15.45
CA VAL A 332 -22.50 2.78 14.45
C VAL A 332 -23.09 2.93 13.06
N LEU A 333 -24.07 2.09 12.71
CA LEU A 333 -24.71 2.15 11.40
C LEU A 333 -25.52 3.45 11.23
N ASP A 334 -26.15 3.94 12.30
CA ASP A 334 -26.82 5.23 12.29
C ASP A 334 -25.81 6.39 12.09
N GLU A 335 -24.64 6.30 12.71
CA GLU A 335 -23.57 7.29 12.50
C GLU A 335 -23.02 7.24 11.08
N MET A 336 -22.78 6.02 10.55
CA MET A 336 -22.39 5.84 9.15
C MET A 336 -23.43 6.42 8.17
N GLY A 337 -24.71 6.27 8.48
CA GLY A 337 -25.81 6.84 7.68
C GLY A 337 -25.72 8.35 7.48
N LYS A 338 -25.08 9.08 8.41
CA LYS A 338 -24.95 10.53 8.34
C LYS A 338 -23.88 11.02 7.35
N ASP A 339 -22.74 10.35 7.24
CA ASP A 339 -21.60 10.91 6.53
C ASP A 339 -20.72 9.92 5.75
N PHE A 340 -21.02 8.62 5.78
CA PHE A 340 -20.18 7.59 5.15
C PHE A 340 -19.90 7.88 3.68
N LYS A 341 -20.93 8.07 2.86
CA LYS A 341 -20.76 8.33 1.42
C LYS A 341 -20.17 9.72 1.16
N GLN A 342 -20.73 10.75 1.82
CA GLN A 342 -20.43 12.16 1.51
C GLN A 342 -19.07 12.61 2.03
N LYS A 343 -18.55 11.99 3.09
CA LYS A 343 -17.27 12.36 3.68
C LYS A 343 -16.24 11.24 3.63
N PHE A 344 -16.56 10.06 4.19
CA PHE A 344 -15.58 8.99 4.32
C PHE A 344 -15.19 8.40 2.97
N VAL A 345 -16.18 8.01 2.14
CA VAL A 345 -15.95 7.47 0.80
C VAL A 345 -15.44 8.55 -0.15
N ALA A 346 -16.01 9.75 -0.11
CA ALA A 346 -15.56 10.88 -0.94
C ALA A 346 -14.08 11.20 -0.77
N PHE A 347 -13.56 11.18 0.46
CA PHE A 347 -12.13 11.35 0.72
C PHE A 347 -11.28 10.20 0.14
N ALA A 348 -11.75 8.93 0.25
CA ALA A 348 -11.08 7.81 -0.38
C ALA A 348 -11.09 7.92 -1.91
N TYR A 349 -12.15 8.47 -2.47
CA TYR A 349 -12.34 8.64 -3.91
C TYR A 349 -11.25 9.54 -4.53
N GLU A 350 -10.77 10.56 -3.84
CA GLU A 350 -9.64 11.38 -4.33
C GLU A 350 -8.39 10.53 -4.61
N SER A 351 -8.06 9.62 -3.70
CA SER A 351 -6.92 8.72 -3.89
C SER A 351 -7.16 7.71 -5.01
N ILE A 352 -8.40 7.26 -5.17
CA ILE A 352 -8.84 6.41 -6.28
C ILE A 352 -8.72 7.17 -7.60
N CYS A 353 -9.14 8.43 -7.66
CA CYS A 353 -9.01 9.27 -8.86
C CYS A 353 -7.55 9.48 -9.25
N ARG A 354 -6.63 9.66 -8.28
CA ARG A 354 -5.18 9.70 -8.56
C ARG A 354 -4.67 8.40 -9.18
N ASN A 355 -5.13 7.25 -8.70
CA ASN A 355 -4.78 5.96 -9.28
C ASN A 355 -5.37 5.80 -10.71
N ILE A 356 -6.63 6.15 -10.90
CA ILE A 356 -7.30 6.12 -12.22
C ILE A 356 -6.55 7.01 -13.21
N PHE A 357 -6.22 8.25 -12.83
CA PHE A 357 -5.45 9.15 -13.67
C PHE A 357 -4.10 8.56 -14.09
N ALA A 358 -3.34 8.03 -13.14
CA ALA A 358 -2.06 7.39 -13.42
C ALA A 358 -2.21 6.21 -14.40
N GLU A 359 -3.26 5.40 -14.24
CA GLU A 359 -3.53 4.25 -15.10
C GLU A 359 -3.97 4.67 -16.51
N LEU A 360 -4.82 5.71 -16.64
CA LEU A 360 -5.23 6.26 -17.92
C LEU A 360 -4.04 6.83 -18.70
N CYS A 361 -3.12 7.52 -18.02
CA CYS A 361 -1.87 7.99 -18.63
C CYS A 361 -1.00 6.80 -19.07
N ARG A 362 -0.82 5.79 -18.22
CA ARG A 362 -0.03 4.58 -18.52
C ARG A 362 -0.58 3.80 -19.72
N LYS A 363 -1.90 3.78 -19.90
CA LYS A 363 -2.59 3.16 -21.05
C LYS A 363 -2.59 4.02 -22.31
N GLY A 364 -2.06 5.24 -22.26
CA GLY A 364 -2.08 6.19 -23.39
C GLY A 364 -3.49 6.74 -23.70
N GLN A 365 -4.45 6.61 -22.77
CA GLN A 365 -5.81 7.16 -22.95
C GLN A 365 -5.87 8.67 -22.64
N ILE A 366 -4.96 9.14 -21.79
CA ILE A 366 -4.67 10.56 -21.58
C ILE A 366 -3.22 10.78 -22.03
N ASP A 367 -3.06 11.73 -22.97
CA ASP A 367 -1.74 12.17 -23.44
C ASP A 367 -1.09 13.07 -22.39
N PHE A 368 -0.52 12.44 -21.35
CA PHE A 368 0.18 13.11 -20.24
C PHE A 368 1.18 12.16 -19.62
N GLU A 369 2.42 12.61 -19.44
CA GLU A 369 3.52 11.81 -18.84
C GLU A 369 3.82 12.33 -17.42
N PRO A 370 3.12 11.85 -16.38
CA PRO A 370 3.27 12.39 -15.04
C PRO A 370 4.62 12.05 -14.44
N SER A 371 5.47 13.05 -14.21
CA SER A 371 6.70 12.92 -13.42
C SER A 371 6.41 12.92 -11.91
N ARG A 372 5.27 13.49 -11.51
CA ARG A 372 4.76 13.53 -10.13
C ARG A 372 3.26 13.68 -10.12
N ILE A 373 2.58 12.93 -9.23
CA ILE A 373 1.14 13.04 -8.95
C ILE A 373 0.97 13.30 -7.46
N GLY A 374 0.05 14.17 -7.10
CA GLY A 374 -0.29 14.53 -5.72
C GLY A 374 -1.56 15.36 -5.65
N SER A 375 -1.59 16.31 -4.73
CA SER A 375 -2.66 17.29 -4.55
C SER A 375 -2.04 18.68 -4.33
N TYR A 376 -2.86 19.70 -4.35
CA TYR A 376 -2.44 21.06 -4.04
C TYR A 376 -3.32 21.66 -2.97
N TRP A 377 -2.73 22.40 -2.05
CA TRP A 377 -3.42 23.25 -1.09
C TRP A 377 -2.56 24.45 -0.73
N CYS A 378 -3.23 25.56 -0.50
CA CYS A 378 -2.62 26.79 -0.04
C CYS A 378 -3.58 27.49 0.91
N ASN A 379 -3.03 28.04 1.98
CA ASN A 379 -3.76 28.89 2.91
C ASN A 379 -3.10 30.27 2.81
N ASP A 380 -3.67 31.15 2.06
CA ASP A 380 -3.22 32.53 1.90
C ASP A 380 -4.28 33.54 2.33
N ASN A 381 -3.99 34.81 2.17
CA ASN A 381 -4.92 35.88 2.56
C ASN A 381 -6.19 35.94 1.67
N GLU A 382 -6.24 35.17 0.58
CA GLU A 382 -7.35 35.08 -0.36
C GLU A 382 -8.28 33.90 -0.04
N GLY A 383 -7.89 33.01 0.92
CA GLY A 383 -8.66 31.86 1.40
C GLY A 383 -7.96 30.52 1.27
N ASP A 384 -8.68 29.47 1.65
CA ASP A 384 -8.19 28.10 1.53
C ASP A 384 -8.46 27.58 0.11
N THR A 385 -7.40 27.27 -0.64
CA THR A 385 -7.48 26.64 -1.96
C THR A 385 -7.05 25.20 -1.87
N GLU A 386 -7.86 24.27 -2.37
CA GLU A 386 -7.55 22.84 -2.42
C GLU A 386 -7.90 22.28 -3.82
N ILE A 387 -7.00 21.45 -4.38
CA ILE A 387 -7.17 20.71 -5.64
C ILE A 387 -6.83 19.24 -5.38
N ASP A 388 -7.78 18.36 -5.65
CA ASP A 388 -7.75 16.95 -5.25
C ASP A 388 -6.69 16.13 -5.98
N VAL A 389 -6.52 16.41 -7.29
CA VAL A 389 -5.54 15.76 -8.16
C VAL A 389 -4.69 16.81 -8.83
N ALA A 390 -3.39 16.80 -8.57
CA ALA A 390 -2.45 17.66 -9.27
C ALA A 390 -1.29 16.80 -9.80
N ALA A 391 -0.96 16.94 -11.09
CA ALA A 391 0.14 16.20 -11.69
C ALA A 391 1.02 17.08 -12.56
N VAL A 392 2.32 16.78 -12.59
CA VAL A 392 3.31 17.57 -13.32
C VAL A 392 3.94 16.70 -14.40
N ASP A 393 3.90 17.17 -15.63
CA ASP A 393 4.66 16.64 -16.76
C ASP A 393 5.82 17.62 -17.04
N ASN A 394 6.98 17.28 -16.55
CA ASN A 394 8.17 18.13 -16.70
C ASN A 394 8.70 18.14 -18.14
N GLN A 395 8.49 17.07 -18.89
CA GLN A 395 9.00 16.89 -20.24
C GLN A 395 8.27 17.84 -21.21
N HIS A 396 6.95 17.88 -21.11
CA HIS A 396 6.11 18.68 -22.00
C HIS A 396 5.66 20.02 -21.39
N LYS A 397 6.12 20.33 -20.15
CA LYS A 397 5.73 21.51 -19.37
C LYS A 397 4.21 21.64 -19.25
N ARG A 398 3.56 20.60 -18.80
CA ARG A 398 2.12 20.58 -18.55
C ARG A 398 1.82 20.36 -17.07
N LEU A 399 0.79 21.02 -16.58
CA LEU A 399 0.27 20.88 -15.22
C LEU A 399 -1.18 20.41 -15.30
N PHE A 400 -1.46 19.22 -14.80
CA PHE A 400 -2.83 18.72 -14.67
C PHE A 400 -3.40 19.14 -13.32
N LEU A 401 -4.62 19.69 -13.33
CA LEU A 401 -5.40 20.05 -12.14
C LEU A 401 -6.76 19.37 -12.22
N GLY A 402 -7.10 18.59 -11.21
CA GLY A 402 -8.30 17.76 -11.19
C GLY A 402 -9.16 17.92 -9.95
N GLU A 403 -10.47 17.92 -10.12
CA GLU A 403 -11.47 17.96 -9.05
C GLU A 403 -12.28 16.65 -9.06
N CYS A 404 -12.51 16.07 -7.85
CA CYS A 404 -13.19 14.79 -7.66
C CYS A 404 -14.57 14.99 -7.06
N LYS A 405 -15.61 14.44 -7.69
CA LYS A 405 -16.99 14.55 -7.19
C LYS A 405 -17.64 13.19 -7.02
N TYR A 406 -17.77 12.77 -5.75
CA TYR A 406 -18.46 11.54 -5.35
C TYR A 406 -19.87 11.85 -4.83
N HIS A 407 -20.77 12.26 -5.72
CA HIS A 407 -22.18 12.54 -5.41
C HIS A 407 -23.12 12.01 -6.50
N ALA A 408 -24.41 11.97 -6.21
CA ALA A 408 -25.42 11.36 -7.09
C ALA A 408 -25.80 12.26 -8.29
N LYS A 409 -25.45 13.54 -8.27
CA LYS A 409 -25.80 14.47 -9.36
C LYS A 409 -24.67 14.55 -10.38
N PRO A 410 -24.98 14.71 -11.68
CA PRO A 410 -23.97 15.00 -12.69
C PRO A 410 -23.20 16.27 -12.34
N VAL A 411 -21.90 16.29 -12.67
CA VAL A 411 -21.03 17.46 -12.51
C VAL A 411 -21.35 18.50 -13.58
N ASP A 412 -21.40 19.76 -13.20
CA ASP A 412 -21.73 20.86 -14.11
C ASP A 412 -20.56 21.86 -14.30
N VAL A 413 -20.81 22.86 -15.15
CA VAL A 413 -19.84 23.91 -15.52
C VAL A 413 -19.34 24.69 -14.30
N ALA A 414 -20.14 24.86 -13.25
CA ALA A 414 -19.74 25.61 -12.06
C ALA A 414 -18.51 24.97 -11.36
N VAL A 415 -18.44 23.64 -11.35
CA VAL A 415 -17.27 22.92 -10.82
C VAL A 415 -16.02 23.19 -11.64
N TYR A 416 -16.14 23.21 -12.96
CA TYR A 416 -15.04 23.54 -13.85
C TYR A 416 -14.56 24.99 -13.65
N SER A 417 -15.47 25.95 -13.59
CA SER A 417 -15.14 27.35 -13.35
C SER A 417 -14.42 27.55 -12.02
N ALA A 418 -14.91 26.91 -10.96
CA ALA A 418 -14.25 26.96 -9.65
C ALA A 418 -12.83 26.34 -9.70
N LEU A 419 -12.63 25.23 -10.43
CA LEU A 419 -11.31 24.65 -10.61
C LEU A 419 -10.36 25.57 -11.39
N GLN A 420 -10.88 26.29 -12.41
CA GLN A 420 -10.09 27.29 -13.13
C GLN A 420 -9.65 28.44 -12.21
N GLU A 421 -10.54 28.93 -11.35
CA GLU A 421 -10.19 29.96 -10.35
C GLU A 421 -9.10 29.47 -9.40
N LYS A 422 -9.22 28.24 -8.86
CA LYS A 422 -8.18 27.60 -8.04
C LYS A 422 -6.84 27.51 -8.78
N GLY A 423 -6.85 27.19 -10.07
CA GLY A 423 -5.68 27.11 -10.94
C GLY A 423 -4.94 28.44 -11.13
N GLN A 424 -5.62 29.57 -10.89
CA GLN A 424 -5.06 30.93 -10.97
C GLN A 424 -4.32 31.36 -9.68
N SER A 425 -4.23 30.50 -8.65
CA SER A 425 -3.57 30.86 -7.38
C SER A 425 -2.13 31.34 -7.63
N LYS A 426 -1.71 32.38 -6.91
CA LYS A 426 -0.38 33.01 -7.08
C LYS A 426 0.76 32.00 -6.87
N GLU A 427 0.60 31.08 -5.92
CA GLU A 427 1.63 30.08 -5.63
C GLU A 427 1.76 29.07 -6.78
N LEU A 428 0.64 28.56 -7.32
CA LEU A 428 0.66 27.63 -8.46
C LEU A 428 1.26 28.28 -9.71
N THR A 429 0.81 29.46 -10.07
CA THR A 429 1.27 30.18 -11.27
C THR A 429 2.74 30.57 -11.17
N ALA A 430 3.24 30.88 -9.98
CA ALA A 430 4.67 31.15 -9.76
C ALA A 430 5.51 29.86 -9.83
N ALA A 431 5.03 28.76 -9.23
CA ALA A 431 5.75 27.49 -9.21
C ALA A 431 5.86 26.84 -10.60
N PHE A 432 4.82 26.98 -11.43
CA PHE A 432 4.69 26.38 -12.76
C PHE A 432 4.61 27.41 -13.88
N LYS A 433 5.41 28.47 -13.76
CA LYS A 433 5.47 29.51 -14.80
C LYS A 433 5.85 28.93 -16.16
N GLY A 434 4.99 29.14 -17.17
CA GLY A 434 5.21 28.66 -18.54
C GLY A 434 4.80 27.20 -18.76
N TYR A 435 4.07 26.59 -17.81
CA TYR A 435 3.40 25.32 -18.02
C TYR A 435 2.00 25.57 -18.59
N GLU A 436 1.58 24.69 -19.50
CA GLU A 436 0.21 24.60 -19.96
C GLU A 436 -0.64 23.91 -18.92
N ILE A 437 -1.82 24.46 -18.59
CA ILE A 437 -2.73 23.83 -17.61
C ILE A 437 -3.74 22.96 -18.35
N VAL A 438 -3.83 21.70 -17.94
CA VAL A 438 -4.85 20.74 -18.34
C VAL A 438 -5.76 20.51 -17.15
N TYR A 439 -7.07 20.65 -17.35
CA TYR A 439 -8.07 20.45 -16.31
C TYR A 439 -8.72 19.09 -16.42
N GLY A 440 -9.03 18.44 -15.30
CA GLY A 440 -9.72 17.17 -15.24
C GLY A 440 -10.87 17.18 -14.24
N LEU A 441 -12.00 16.59 -14.63
CA LEU A 441 -13.12 16.41 -13.71
C LEU A 441 -13.44 14.93 -13.58
N PHE A 442 -13.44 14.43 -12.34
CA PHE A 442 -13.76 13.04 -12.02
C PHE A 442 -15.16 12.97 -11.43
N SER A 443 -16.01 12.13 -12.02
CA SER A 443 -17.38 11.95 -11.57
C SER A 443 -17.80 10.48 -11.59
N LYS A 444 -18.48 10.03 -10.53
CA LYS A 444 -19.16 8.73 -10.55
C LYS A 444 -20.50 8.77 -11.29
N SER A 445 -21.13 9.95 -11.38
CA SER A 445 -22.51 10.13 -11.87
C SER A 445 -22.60 10.88 -13.20
N GLY A 446 -21.45 11.03 -13.88
CA GLY A 446 -21.39 11.69 -15.19
C GLY A 446 -21.42 13.22 -15.12
N PHE A 447 -21.74 13.84 -16.24
CA PHE A 447 -21.61 15.27 -16.50
C PHE A 447 -22.86 15.82 -17.16
N THR A 448 -23.13 17.12 -17.00
CA THR A 448 -24.22 17.79 -17.72
C THR A 448 -23.88 17.95 -19.21
N ASP A 449 -24.90 17.95 -20.09
CA ASP A 449 -24.70 18.10 -21.54
C ASP A 449 -23.85 19.32 -21.87
N ARG A 450 -24.11 20.48 -21.23
CA ARG A 450 -23.35 21.70 -21.39
C ARG A 450 -21.87 21.54 -21.10
N LEU A 451 -21.51 20.79 -20.05
CA LEU A 451 -20.11 20.55 -19.71
C LEU A 451 -19.43 19.59 -20.70
N VAL A 452 -20.19 18.63 -21.22
CA VAL A 452 -19.73 17.69 -22.27
C VAL A 452 -19.46 18.47 -23.58
N GLU A 453 -20.34 19.39 -23.98
CA GLU A 453 -20.13 20.24 -25.14
C GLU A 453 -18.88 21.11 -24.98
N MET A 454 -18.70 21.75 -23.82
CA MET A 454 -17.49 22.53 -23.54
C MET A 454 -16.20 21.68 -23.62
N ALA A 455 -16.22 20.43 -23.13
CA ALA A 455 -15.06 19.54 -23.21
C ALA A 455 -14.76 19.11 -24.67
N ALA A 456 -15.79 18.97 -25.50
CA ALA A 456 -15.60 18.66 -26.93
C ALA A 456 -14.91 19.80 -27.70
N GLU A 457 -15.11 21.05 -27.26
CA GLU A 457 -14.52 22.26 -27.87
C GLU A 457 -13.17 22.67 -27.23
N ASN A 458 -12.82 22.09 -26.07
CA ASN A 458 -11.64 22.46 -25.29
C ASN A 458 -10.74 21.23 -25.01
N SER A 459 -9.65 21.11 -25.76
CA SER A 459 -8.67 20.02 -25.61
C SER A 459 -8.00 19.97 -24.23
N ASN A 460 -8.03 21.08 -23.49
CA ASN A 460 -7.44 21.16 -22.15
C ASN A 460 -8.43 20.82 -21.03
N LEU A 461 -9.63 20.32 -21.36
CA LEU A 461 -10.61 19.84 -20.39
C LEU A 461 -10.88 18.35 -20.62
N ILE A 462 -10.52 17.53 -19.66
CA ILE A 462 -10.69 16.07 -19.68
C ILE A 462 -11.80 15.68 -18.68
N LEU A 463 -12.81 14.97 -19.17
CA LEU A 463 -13.86 14.43 -18.33
C LEU A 463 -13.57 12.93 -18.10
N ILE A 464 -13.62 12.50 -16.84
CA ILE A 464 -13.35 11.13 -16.44
C ILE A 464 -14.54 10.63 -15.65
N GLN A 465 -15.26 9.70 -16.24
CA GLN A 465 -16.39 9.05 -15.59
C GLN A 465 -15.98 7.64 -15.14
N GLU A 466 -16.20 7.36 -13.85
CA GLU A 466 -15.75 6.12 -13.25
C GLU A 466 -14.23 5.93 -13.46
N ASP A 467 -13.80 4.95 -14.23
CA ASP A 467 -12.40 4.65 -14.52
C ASP A 467 -11.99 4.91 -15.98
N ALA A 468 -12.80 5.63 -16.73
CA ALA A 468 -12.59 5.88 -18.16
C ALA A 468 -12.70 7.34 -18.55
N VAL A 469 -11.97 7.74 -19.60
CA VAL A 469 -12.17 9.04 -20.24
C VAL A 469 -13.54 9.06 -20.89
N TYR A 470 -14.36 10.04 -20.49
CA TYR A 470 -15.69 10.21 -21.05
C TYR A 470 -15.59 10.74 -22.49
N ARG A 471 -16.10 9.97 -23.44
CA ARG A 471 -16.22 10.35 -24.85
C ARG A 471 -17.70 10.24 -25.24
N LYS A 472 -18.24 11.31 -25.83
CA LYS A 472 -19.63 11.32 -26.35
C LYS A 472 -19.71 10.52 -27.65
#